data_711f3f69ed4f80c0937fee615b38ad89
#
_entry.id   711f3f69ed4f80c0937fee615b38ad89
#
_cell.length_a   1.000
_cell.length_b   1.000
_cell.length_c   1.000
_cell.angle_alpha   90.00
_cell.angle_beta   90.00
_cell.angle_gamma   90.00
#
_symmetry.space_group_name_H-M   'P 1'
#
loop_
_entity.id
_entity.type
_entity.pdbx_description
1 polymer ?
#
loop_
_entity_poly.entity_id
_entity_poly.type
_entity_poly.pdbx_seq_one_letter_code
_entity_poly.pdbx_strand_id
1 'polypeptide(L)'
;MKGVDAADDPVRWRELRRRAVFTKYLTIYRTLADPAYLDLSIDPDDRPMGSLFAFPDPFDANYGRGGLARTMTARGWLSTWSGLSSGAKLADTMPQVTVPTLLVHPTADTEIRVWQAKEIVDAAGARDVTYVEMKGAPHYLEGHRLEATAIVADWLDQRYP
;
A
#
# COMPACT_ATOMS: atom_id res chain seq x y z
N MET A 1 -2.39 -13.12 -17.60
CA MET A 1 -3.82 -13.00 -17.98
C MET A 1 -4.12 -11.52 -18.10
N LYS A 2 -4.53 -11.03 -19.27
CA LYS A 2 -5.06 -9.65 -19.36
C LYS A 2 -6.36 -9.61 -18.56
N GLY A 3 -6.45 -8.73 -17.59
CA GLY A 3 -7.69 -8.50 -16.85
C GLY A 3 -8.80 -8.06 -17.79
N VAL A 4 -10.01 -8.47 -17.50
CA VAL A 4 -11.20 -7.98 -18.23
C VAL A 4 -11.58 -6.66 -17.58
N ASP A 5 -11.51 -5.57 -18.34
CA ASP A 5 -11.96 -4.25 -17.88
C ASP A 5 -13.50 -4.23 -17.84
N ALA A 6 -14.05 -3.60 -16.82
CA ALA A 6 -15.51 -3.42 -16.68
C ALA A 6 -16.07 -2.50 -17.79
N ALA A 7 -15.25 -1.62 -18.34
CA ALA A 7 -15.64 -0.73 -19.43
C ALA A 7 -15.66 -1.46 -20.79
N ASP A 8 -14.72 -2.40 -20.99
CA ASP A 8 -14.60 -3.13 -22.27
C ASP A 8 -15.62 -4.26 -22.40
N ASP A 9 -15.92 -4.97 -21.31
CA ASP A 9 -16.90 -6.05 -21.27
C ASP A 9 -17.64 -6.10 -19.91
N PRO A 10 -18.64 -5.26 -19.73
CA PRO A 10 -19.36 -5.15 -18.45
C PRO A 10 -20.18 -6.39 -18.09
N VAL A 11 -20.53 -7.24 -19.08
CA VAL A 11 -21.28 -8.48 -18.83
C VAL A 11 -20.34 -9.53 -18.28
N ARG A 12 -19.22 -9.76 -18.96
CA ARG A 12 -18.19 -10.72 -18.54
C ARG A 12 -17.56 -10.32 -17.22
N TRP A 13 -17.32 -9.04 -17.00
CA TRP A 13 -16.82 -8.53 -15.73
C TRP A 13 -17.78 -8.84 -14.58
N ARG A 14 -19.10 -8.61 -14.76
CA ARG A 14 -20.12 -8.94 -13.76
C ARG A 14 -20.21 -10.42 -13.49
N GLU A 15 -20.08 -11.26 -14.50
CA GLU A 15 -20.08 -12.72 -14.34
C GLU A 15 -18.84 -13.20 -13.58
N LEU A 16 -17.65 -12.72 -13.93
CA LEU A 16 -16.41 -13.05 -13.23
C LEU A 16 -16.46 -12.59 -11.78
N ARG A 17 -16.96 -11.39 -11.53
CA ARG A 17 -17.16 -10.86 -10.17
C ARG A 17 -18.15 -11.71 -9.37
N ARG A 18 -19.22 -12.14 -9.99
CA ARG A 18 -20.22 -13.03 -9.37
C ARG A 18 -19.61 -14.38 -9.02
N ARG A 19 -18.82 -14.97 -9.91
CA ARG A 19 -18.09 -16.22 -9.65
C ARG A 19 -17.09 -16.04 -8.50
N ALA A 20 -16.33 -14.96 -8.50
CA ALA A 20 -15.37 -14.65 -7.45
C ALA A 20 -16.04 -14.52 -6.06
N VAL A 21 -17.26 -13.97 -5.99
CA VAL A 21 -18.03 -13.89 -4.74
C VAL A 21 -18.37 -15.27 -4.16
N PHE A 22 -18.56 -16.28 -5.01
CA PHE A 22 -18.85 -17.66 -4.58
C PHE A 22 -17.57 -18.47 -4.28
N THR A 23 -16.39 -18.01 -4.74
CA THR A 23 -15.12 -18.65 -4.37
C THR A 23 -14.83 -18.33 -2.92
N LYS A 24 -14.79 -19.39 -2.09
CA LYS A 24 -14.74 -19.23 -0.66
C LYS A 24 -13.44 -18.60 -0.17
N TYR A 25 -12.31 -19.05 -0.73
CA TYR A 25 -10.96 -18.58 -0.36
C TYR A 25 -9.99 -18.63 -1.53
N LEU A 26 -9.05 -17.71 -1.54
CA LEU A 26 -7.91 -17.65 -2.47
C LEU A 26 -6.62 -17.67 -1.67
N THR A 27 -5.62 -18.37 -2.19
CA THR A 27 -4.25 -18.25 -1.71
C THR A 27 -3.55 -17.18 -2.52
N ILE A 28 -2.98 -16.19 -1.85
CA ILE A 28 -2.29 -15.06 -2.46
C ILE A 28 -0.86 -15.03 -1.97
N TYR A 29 0.07 -15.08 -2.90
CA TYR A 29 1.49 -14.86 -2.61
C TYR A 29 1.79 -13.37 -2.70
N ARG A 30 2.45 -12.82 -1.67
CA ARG A 30 2.77 -11.40 -1.55
C ARG A 30 4.15 -11.08 -2.07
N THR A 31 5.06 -12.02 -1.98
CA THR A 31 6.45 -11.87 -2.37
C THR A 31 6.85 -13.04 -3.25
N LEU A 32 7.55 -12.75 -4.34
CA LEU A 32 8.13 -13.74 -5.23
C LEU A 32 9.55 -14.08 -4.78
N ALA A 33 10.04 -15.26 -5.15
CA ALA A 33 11.41 -15.67 -4.92
C ALA A 33 12.40 -15.10 -5.94
N ASP A 34 12.02 -14.09 -6.71
CA ASP A 34 12.92 -13.42 -7.65
C ASP A 34 13.96 -12.59 -6.86
N PRO A 35 15.27 -12.76 -7.13
CA PRO A 35 16.32 -12.00 -6.45
C PRO A 35 16.13 -10.49 -6.48
N ALA A 36 15.55 -9.94 -7.56
CA ALA A 36 15.28 -8.52 -7.69
C ALA A 36 14.32 -7.97 -6.61
N TYR A 37 13.49 -8.82 -5.99
CA TYR A 37 12.64 -8.44 -4.86
C TYR A 37 13.37 -8.44 -3.53
N LEU A 38 14.54 -9.10 -3.45
CA LEU A 38 15.27 -9.34 -2.20
C LEU A 38 16.62 -8.61 -2.15
N ASP A 39 17.08 -8.09 -3.27
CA ASP A 39 18.37 -7.41 -3.36
C ASP A 39 18.29 -6.00 -2.76
N LEU A 40 18.81 -5.87 -1.54
CA LEU A 40 18.84 -4.61 -0.81
C LEU A 40 19.88 -3.62 -1.35
N SER A 41 20.76 -4.02 -2.27
CA SER A 41 21.73 -3.13 -2.91
C SER A 41 21.13 -2.29 -4.05
N ILE A 42 19.98 -2.70 -4.59
CA ILE A 42 19.26 -1.94 -5.61
C ILE A 42 18.65 -0.70 -4.98
N ASP A 43 18.76 0.44 -5.64
CA ASP A 43 18.10 1.67 -5.20
C ASP A 43 16.60 1.42 -5.01
N PRO A 44 15.98 1.91 -3.92
CA PRO A 44 14.56 1.72 -3.68
C PRO A 44 13.66 2.09 -4.86
N ASP A 45 14.00 3.14 -5.62
CA ASP A 45 13.21 3.57 -6.77
C ASP A 45 13.33 2.65 -7.99
N ASP A 46 14.44 1.90 -8.08
CA ASP A 46 14.69 0.95 -9.16
C ASP A 46 14.17 -0.46 -8.86
N ARG A 47 13.70 -0.71 -7.64
CA ARG A 47 13.19 -2.03 -7.25
C ARG A 47 11.81 -2.30 -7.83
N PRO A 48 11.47 -3.57 -8.08
CA PRO A 48 10.12 -3.94 -8.48
C PRO A 48 9.08 -3.51 -7.43
N MET A 49 7.96 -3.00 -7.87
CA MET A 49 6.81 -2.70 -7.00
C MET A 49 6.35 -3.97 -6.28
N GLY A 50 6.02 -3.86 -5.00
CA GLY A 50 5.56 -4.99 -4.19
C GLY A 50 6.67 -5.77 -3.50
N SER A 51 7.91 -5.25 -3.46
CA SER A 51 9.00 -5.88 -2.72
C SER A 51 8.92 -5.53 -1.23
N LEU A 52 8.58 -6.52 -0.39
CA LEU A 52 8.43 -6.35 1.06
C LEU A 52 9.76 -6.63 1.77
N PHE A 53 10.51 -5.59 2.10
CA PHE A 53 11.86 -5.74 2.70
C PHE A 53 11.86 -6.14 4.16
N ALA A 54 10.77 -5.98 4.87
CA ALA A 54 10.65 -6.49 6.23
C ALA A 54 10.79 -8.03 6.31
N PHE A 55 10.67 -8.70 5.18
CA PHE A 55 10.75 -10.14 5.05
C PHE A 55 11.73 -10.51 3.93
N PRO A 56 13.04 -10.58 4.21
CA PRO A 56 14.04 -10.91 3.20
C PRO A 56 13.87 -12.33 2.64
N ASP A 57 13.24 -13.25 3.40
CA ASP A 57 12.85 -14.56 2.90
C ASP A 57 11.41 -14.55 2.39
N PRO A 58 11.16 -14.86 1.09
CA PRO A 58 9.80 -14.96 0.54
C PRO A 58 8.93 -15.98 1.27
N PHE A 59 9.54 -17.03 1.85
CA PHE A 59 8.80 -18.00 2.65
C PHE A 59 8.23 -17.35 3.91
N ASP A 60 9.04 -16.56 4.63
CA ASP A 60 8.60 -15.86 5.83
C ASP A 60 7.53 -14.81 5.51
N ALA A 61 7.68 -14.07 4.42
CA ALA A 61 6.67 -13.10 3.97
C ALA A 61 5.32 -13.76 3.67
N ASN A 62 5.32 -14.95 3.08
CA ASN A 62 4.11 -15.65 2.65
C ASN A 62 3.55 -16.60 3.70
N TYR A 63 4.37 -17.15 4.60
CA TYR A 63 3.99 -18.26 5.51
C TYR A 63 4.35 -18.01 6.98
N GLY A 64 5.22 -17.06 7.28
CA GLY A 64 5.64 -16.75 8.64
C GLY A 64 4.50 -16.21 9.51
N ARG A 65 4.66 -16.28 10.84
CA ARG A 65 3.67 -15.76 11.79
C ARG A 65 3.44 -14.26 11.68
N GLY A 66 4.49 -13.51 11.36
CA GLY A 66 4.44 -12.06 11.12
C GLY A 66 4.09 -11.71 9.67
N GLY A 67 3.93 -12.72 8.80
CA GLY A 67 3.60 -12.53 7.39
C GLY A 67 2.18 -12.03 7.18
N LEU A 68 1.97 -11.46 6.02
CA LEU A 68 0.64 -11.01 5.59
C LEU A 68 -0.29 -12.21 5.37
N ALA A 69 -1.58 -12.03 5.62
CA ALA A 69 -2.58 -13.07 5.37
C ALA A 69 -2.53 -13.55 3.92
N ARG A 70 -2.15 -14.80 3.72
CA ARG A 70 -2.06 -15.45 2.41
C ARG A 70 -3.37 -16.01 1.90
N THR A 71 -4.32 -16.20 2.79
CA THR A 71 -5.64 -16.75 2.45
C THR A 71 -6.69 -15.70 2.74
N MET A 72 -7.48 -15.38 1.73
CA MET A 72 -8.57 -14.43 1.85
C MET A 72 -9.72 -14.84 0.94
N THR A 73 -10.90 -14.30 1.18
CA THR A 73 -12.02 -14.49 0.27
C THR A 73 -11.78 -13.75 -1.03
N ALA A 74 -12.31 -14.26 -2.13
CA ALA A 74 -12.27 -13.55 -3.41
C ALA A 74 -12.89 -12.15 -3.32
N ARG A 75 -13.95 -12.00 -2.52
CA ARG A 75 -14.58 -10.71 -2.24
C ARG A 75 -13.63 -9.76 -1.49
N GLY A 76 -12.93 -10.25 -0.47
CA GLY A 76 -11.92 -9.49 0.27
C GLY A 76 -10.80 -9.02 -0.65
N TRP A 77 -10.30 -9.90 -1.52
CA TRP A 77 -9.29 -9.54 -2.49
C TRP A 77 -9.75 -8.45 -3.45
N LEU A 78 -10.95 -8.60 -4.02
CA LEU A 78 -11.52 -7.62 -4.94
C LEU A 78 -11.72 -6.25 -4.29
N SER A 79 -12.12 -6.21 -3.02
CA SER A 79 -12.36 -4.94 -2.31
C SER A 79 -11.08 -4.25 -1.85
N THR A 80 -9.99 -4.98 -1.66
CA THR A 80 -8.74 -4.44 -1.08
C THR A 80 -7.67 -4.22 -2.14
N TRP A 81 -7.45 -5.23 -2.99
CA TRP A 81 -6.26 -5.28 -3.86
C TRP A 81 -6.55 -5.12 -5.35
N SER A 82 -7.80 -5.20 -5.76
CA SER A 82 -8.14 -5.07 -7.17
C SER A 82 -8.12 -3.62 -7.61
N GLY A 83 -7.25 -3.27 -8.54
CA GLY A 83 -7.24 -1.95 -9.17
C GLY A 83 -8.56 -1.58 -9.88
N LEU A 84 -9.41 -2.59 -10.20
CA LEU A 84 -10.68 -2.38 -10.90
C LEU A 84 -11.89 -2.19 -9.97
N SER A 85 -11.81 -2.67 -8.72
CA SER A 85 -12.97 -2.72 -7.84
C SER A 85 -12.71 -2.28 -6.40
N SER A 86 -11.46 -2.02 -6.03
CA SER A 86 -11.13 -1.43 -4.74
C SER A 86 -11.55 0.03 -4.70
N GLY A 87 -12.26 0.43 -3.63
CA GLY A 87 -12.55 1.83 -3.33
C GLY A 87 -11.42 2.53 -2.55
N ALA A 88 -10.33 1.82 -2.24
CA ALA A 88 -9.22 2.35 -1.45
C ALA A 88 -8.20 3.11 -2.33
N LYS A 89 -8.67 4.03 -3.15
CA LYS A 89 -7.83 4.90 -3.97
C LYS A 89 -7.72 6.26 -3.30
N LEU A 90 -6.57 6.55 -2.73
CA LEU A 90 -6.35 7.81 -2.00
C LEU A 90 -6.50 9.04 -2.91
N ALA A 91 -6.05 8.98 -4.15
CA ALA A 91 -6.26 10.07 -5.10
C ALA A 91 -7.73 10.44 -5.30
N ASP A 92 -8.65 9.46 -5.21
CA ASP A 92 -10.09 9.69 -5.35
C ASP A 92 -10.77 10.12 -4.03
N THR A 93 -10.22 9.74 -2.88
CA THR A 93 -10.83 9.96 -1.56
C THR A 93 -10.22 11.13 -0.80
N MET A 94 -8.94 11.43 -1.00
CA MET A 94 -8.24 12.54 -0.35
C MET A 94 -8.87 13.92 -0.60
N PRO A 95 -9.47 14.23 -1.77
CA PRO A 95 -10.19 15.50 -1.95
C PRO A 95 -11.35 15.72 -0.97
N GLN A 96 -11.87 14.65 -0.37
CA GLN A 96 -12.97 14.72 0.61
C GLN A 96 -12.46 14.86 2.05
N VAL A 97 -11.18 14.69 2.30
CA VAL A 97 -10.55 14.86 3.61
C VAL A 97 -10.29 16.35 3.84
N THR A 98 -11.02 16.97 4.76
CA THR A 98 -10.97 18.41 5.03
C THR A 98 -10.37 18.77 6.39
N VAL A 99 -10.04 17.76 7.20
CA VAL A 99 -9.40 17.92 8.51
C VAL A 99 -7.89 18.07 8.38
N PRO A 100 -7.18 18.66 9.36
CA PRO A 100 -5.72 18.69 9.38
C PRO A 100 -5.15 17.30 9.12
N THR A 101 -4.20 17.21 8.21
CA THR A 101 -3.68 15.94 7.72
C THR A 101 -2.16 15.92 7.79
N LEU A 102 -1.60 14.85 8.38
CA LEU A 102 -0.17 14.56 8.36
C LEU A 102 0.08 13.30 7.51
N LEU A 103 0.95 13.41 6.54
CA LEU A 103 1.52 12.26 5.83
C LEU A 103 3.01 12.14 6.16
N VAL A 104 3.37 11.07 6.84
CA VAL A 104 4.78 10.70 7.08
C VAL A 104 5.14 9.59 6.11
N HIS A 105 6.08 9.87 5.21
CA HIS A 105 6.44 8.94 4.13
C HIS A 105 7.87 8.44 4.27
N PRO A 106 8.09 7.10 4.35
CA PRO A 106 9.42 6.51 4.34
C PRO A 106 10.00 6.49 2.92
N THR A 107 11.19 7.08 2.70
CA THR A 107 11.73 7.25 1.35
C THR A 107 12.35 5.99 0.74
N ALA A 108 12.65 4.97 1.55
CA ALA A 108 13.07 3.65 1.07
C ALA A 108 11.89 2.68 0.90
N ASP A 109 10.67 3.20 0.87
CA ASP A 109 9.45 2.43 0.62
C ASP A 109 9.39 1.98 -0.84
N THR A 110 9.26 0.68 -1.05
CA THR A 110 9.12 0.08 -2.39
C THR A 110 7.67 -0.29 -2.74
N GLU A 111 6.76 -0.18 -1.77
CA GLU A 111 5.32 -0.38 -1.99
C GLU A 111 4.65 0.93 -2.44
N ILE A 112 5.02 2.03 -1.80
CA ILE A 112 4.52 3.37 -2.11
C ILE A 112 5.71 4.27 -2.38
N ARG A 113 5.87 4.70 -3.61
CA ARG A 113 6.97 5.56 -4.04
C ARG A 113 6.76 7.00 -3.58
N VAL A 114 7.84 7.75 -3.45
CA VAL A 114 7.81 9.18 -3.08
C VAL A 114 6.86 9.97 -3.98
N TRP A 115 6.87 9.73 -5.29
CA TRP A 115 5.98 10.42 -6.22
C TRP A 115 4.50 10.11 -5.97
N GLN A 116 4.15 8.86 -5.60
CA GLN A 116 2.77 8.49 -5.23
C GLN A 116 2.34 9.17 -3.93
N ALA A 117 3.23 9.26 -2.94
CA ALA A 117 2.95 9.99 -1.70
C ALA A 117 2.68 11.48 -1.99
N LYS A 118 3.44 12.10 -2.89
CA LYS A 118 3.21 13.48 -3.33
C LYS A 118 1.88 13.65 -4.03
N GLU A 119 1.50 12.76 -4.93
CA GLU A 119 0.17 12.78 -5.55
C GLU A 119 -0.97 12.71 -4.52
N ILE A 120 -0.80 11.90 -3.46
CA ILE A 120 -1.78 11.81 -2.37
C ILE A 120 -1.89 13.15 -1.62
N VAL A 121 -0.77 13.77 -1.31
CA VAL A 121 -0.73 15.08 -0.63
C VAL A 121 -1.35 16.17 -1.50
N ASP A 122 -1.00 16.21 -2.77
CA ASP A 122 -1.51 17.20 -3.74
C ASP A 122 -3.03 17.05 -3.96
N ALA A 123 -3.55 15.84 -3.80
CA ALA A 123 -4.99 15.57 -3.92
C ALA A 123 -5.79 15.95 -2.65
N ALA A 124 -5.13 16.26 -1.53
CA ALA A 124 -5.82 16.50 -0.26
C ALA A 124 -6.73 17.72 -0.31
N GLY A 125 -7.99 17.56 0.13
CA GLY A 125 -8.96 18.66 0.29
C GLY A 125 -8.74 19.49 1.55
N ALA A 126 -7.87 19.06 2.45
CA ALA A 126 -7.52 19.78 3.67
C ALA A 126 -6.71 21.05 3.34
N ARG A 127 -6.95 22.13 4.11
CA ARG A 127 -6.13 23.37 4.02
C ARG A 127 -4.81 23.24 4.78
N ASP A 128 -4.80 22.44 5.82
CA ASP A 128 -3.65 22.16 6.68
C ASP A 128 -3.14 20.75 6.37
N VAL A 129 -2.16 20.68 5.48
CA VAL A 129 -1.51 19.42 5.09
C VAL A 129 -0.03 19.53 5.42
N THR A 130 0.47 18.58 6.19
CA THR A 130 1.89 18.44 6.51
C THR A 130 2.42 17.18 5.84
N TYR A 131 3.49 17.31 5.06
CA TYR A 131 4.19 16.18 4.45
C TYR A 131 5.61 16.10 4.99
N VAL A 132 5.99 14.93 5.51
CA VAL A 132 7.32 14.67 6.07
C VAL A 132 7.92 13.42 5.41
N GLU A 133 9.08 13.58 4.79
CA GLU A 133 9.87 12.46 4.27
C GLU A 133 10.83 11.95 5.34
N MET A 134 10.71 10.66 5.69
CA MET A 134 11.66 9.97 6.55
C MET A 134 12.75 9.30 5.70
N LYS A 135 13.89 9.95 5.61
CA LYS A 135 14.96 9.50 4.71
C LYS A 135 15.52 8.13 5.09
N GLY A 136 15.51 7.22 4.15
CA GLY A 136 16.06 5.87 4.30
C GLY A 136 15.20 4.92 5.12
N ALA A 137 14.04 5.36 5.63
CA ALA A 137 13.12 4.49 6.34
C ALA A 137 12.41 3.53 5.37
N PRO A 138 12.30 2.24 5.69
CA PRO A 138 11.55 1.26 4.91
C PRO A 138 10.05 1.32 5.21
N HIS A 139 9.24 0.58 4.43
CA HIS A 139 7.77 0.57 4.48
C HIS A 139 7.18 0.40 5.89
N TYR A 140 7.73 -0.49 6.71
CA TYR A 140 7.27 -0.72 8.10
C TYR A 140 8.04 0.06 9.16
N LEU A 141 8.83 1.06 8.74
CA LEU A 141 9.59 1.94 9.62
C LEU A 141 10.56 1.21 10.57
N GLU A 142 11.11 0.06 10.16
CA GLU A 142 12.10 -0.65 10.94
C GLU A 142 13.32 0.25 11.21
N GLY A 143 13.69 0.35 12.50
CA GLY A 143 14.75 1.26 12.95
C GLY A 143 14.35 2.72 13.09
N HIS A 144 13.20 3.15 12.54
CA HIS A 144 12.74 4.55 12.49
C HIS A 144 11.45 4.81 13.28
N ARG A 145 10.92 3.81 14.00
CA ARG A 145 9.61 3.92 14.68
C ARG A 145 9.55 5.01 15.74
N LEU A 146 10.63 5.20 16.50
CA LEU A 146 10.69 6.27 17.52
C LEU A 146 10.67 7.65 16.86
N GLU A 147 11.41 7.83 15.79
CA GLU A 147 11.43 9.07 15.01
C GLU A 147 10.03 9.38 14.44
N ALA A 148 9.38 8.39 13.82
CA ALA A 148 8.02 8.53 13.30
C ALA A 148 7.02 8.90 14.42
N THR A 149 7.15 8.28 15.59
CA THR A 149 6.30 8.58 16.75
C THR A 149 6.52 10.01 17.24
N ALA A 150 7.76 10.49 17.29
CA ALA A 150 8.08 11.87 17.68
C ALA A 150 7.46 12.87 16.68
N ILE A 151 7.60 12.63 15.37
CA ILE A 151 7.00 13.49 14.34
C ILE A 151 5.48 13.59 14.53
N VAL A 152 4.80 12.48 14.79
CA VAL A 152 3.34 12.47 15.02
C VAL A 152 2.98 13.21 16.31
N ALA A 153 3.72 12.98 17.41
CA ALA A 153 3.48 13.63 18.69
C ALA A 153 3.65 15.16 18.56
N ASP A 154 4.77 15.62 18.01
CA ASP A 154 5.04 17.03 17.80
C ASP A 154 3.99 17.71 16.93
N TRP A 155 3.52 17.01 15.88
CA TRP A 155 2.48 17.52 14.99
C TRP A 155 1.13 17.66 15.72
N LEU A 156 0.79 16.72 16.60
CA LEU A 156 -0.42 16.77 17.42
C LEU A 156 -0.33 17.87 18.47
N ASP A 157 0.79 17.97 19.20
CA ASP A 157 0.98 18.99 20.26
C ASP A 157 0.88 20.42 19.72
N GLN A 158 1.31 20.65 18.48
CA GLN A 158 1.18 21.97 17.83
C GLN A 158 -0.28 22.36 17.54
N ARG A 159 -1.18 21.40 17.41
CA ARG A 159 -2.57 21.61 17.00
C ARG A 159 -3.58 21.41 18.13
N TYR A 160 -3.21 20.63 19.11
CA TYR A 160 -4.09 20.22 20.22
C TYR A 160 -3.32 20.31 21.56
N PRO A 161 -2.90 21.53 21.95
CA PRO A 161 -2.12 21.77 23.19
C PRO A 161 -2.88 21.40 24.47
#